data_41a442805f6e4a8012d659c51fd81608
#
_entry.id   41a442805f6e4a8012d659c51fd81608
#
_cell.length_a   1.000
_cell.length_b   1.000
_cell.length_c   1.000
_cell.angle_alpha   90.00
_cell.angle_beta   90.00
_cell.angle_gamma   90.00
#
_symmetry.space_group_name_H-M   'P 1'
#
loop_
_entity.id
_entity.type
_entity.pdbx_description
1 polymer ?
#
loop_
_entity_poly.entity_id
_entity_poly.type
_entity_poly.pdbx_seq_one_letter_code
_entity_poly.pdbx_strand_id
1 'polypeptide(L)'
;MKIQFDDPVFEAWTQRFLFTMPERGCEIGEIKTTAARIPEGNRDAWYQEWTATADRLSAEAEACWARSARVSARDLYMRASTYYRTSYPLLYGSPTDPRVKAGYAREAEAFARAAALFDPPIAPVAIPFEGMTLPGWFYSGGPGTRPLIIGTNGYDETVQIMHYGHAVAAQRRGYHVLIFDGPGQGRVLIQDGVPMRADWETVVRPVVDFALTLPGVDPARIALAGWSFGGYLAPRAASGEKRLAALIADPGQWDMIEAMRAMFLRFGVPSEVAKALPDVDESALEPIFAAIRRDPQLNWSFVQRGLWVHGVDTLTDYLRVCIAFRLSDRVGAISCPTLITAAENDPVAAFAGHLYDALTCPKTLIRFTAAEGAGDHCEVSARSVYFQRAYDWLDNVFGMR
;
A
#
# COMPACT_ATOMS: atom_id res chain seq x y z
N MET A 1 -7.52 16.00 -12.39
CA MET A 1 -6.68 16.64 -13.45
C MET A 1 -6.30 15.54 -14.43
N LYS A 2 -6.56 15.68 -15.74
CA LYS A 2 -6.10 14.71 -16.75
C LYS A 2 -4.67 15.08 -17.18
N ILE A 3 -3.78 14.09 -17.24
CA ILE A 3 -2.39 14.28 -17.71
C ILE A 3 -2.26 13.91 -19.19
N GLN A 4 -2.72 12.73 -19.59
CA GLN A 4 -2.48 12.22 -20.96
C GLN A 4 -3.61 11.33 -21.50
N PHE A 5 -4.04 10.26 -20.79
CA PHE A 5 -4.79 9.16 -21.34
C PHE A 5 -6.31 9.27 -21.17
N ASP A 6 -7.07 8.76 -22.15
CA ASP A 6 -8.51 8.54 -22.04
C ASP A 6 -8.82 7.22 -21.33
N ASP A 7 -7.94 6.22 -21.45
CA ASP A 7 -8.03 4.97 -20.69
C ASP A 7 -7.89 5.25 -19.17
N PRO A 8 -8.91 4.93 -18.36
CA PRO A 8 -8.90 5.26 -16.93
C PRO A 8 -7.81 4.52 -16.14
N VAL A 9 -7.37 3.35 -16.61
CA VAL A 9 -6.30 2.61 -15.92
C VAL A 9 -4.93 3.24 -16.20
N PHE A 10 -4.66 3.61 -17.46
CA PHE A 10 -3.43 4.31 -17.84
C PHE A 10 -3.34 5.67 -17.15
N GLU A 11 -4.43 6.43 -17.14
CA GLU A 11 -4.45 7.75 -16.50
C GLU A 11 -4.28 7.64 -14.97
N ALA A 12 -4.96 6.69 -14.32
CA ALA A 12 -4.82 6.46 -12.90
C ALA A 12 -3.36 6.11 -12.51
N TRP A 13 -2.70 5.25 -13.30
CA TRP A 13 -1.30 4.91 -13.06
C TRP A 13 -0.32 6.05 -13.40
N THR A 14 -0.65 6.91 -14.35
CA THR A 14 0.14 8.11 -14.67
C THR A 14 0.13 9.09 -13.50
N GLN A 15 -1.01 9.23 -12.81
CA GLN A 15 -1.17 10.14 -11.67
C GLN A 15 -0.75 9.52 -10.33
N ARG A 16 -0.68 8.19 -10.26
CA ARG A 16 -0.57 7.43 -9.00
C ARG A 16 0.52 7.93 -8.08
N PHE A 17 1.68 8.27 -8.61
CA PHE A 17 2.84 8.62 -7.81
C PHE A 17 3.11 10.12 -7.69
N LEU A 18 2.18 10.97 -8.10
CA LEU A 18 2.31 12.43 -7.91
C LEU A 18 2.48 12.81 -6.43
N PHE A 19 1.90 12.03 -5.51
CA PHE A 19 2.07 12.25 -4.07
C PHE A 19 3.53 12.08 -3.59
N THR A 20 4.39 11.45 -4.38
CA THR A 20 5.82 11.28 -4.05
C THR A 20 6.66 12.52 -4.38
N MET A 21 6.09 13.47 -5.13
CA MET A 21 6.80 14.67 -5.58
C MET A 21 7.38 15.53 -4.44
N PRO A 22 6.67 15.75 -3.32
CA PRO A 22 7.22 16.52 -2.20
C PRO A 22 8.52 15.91 -1.63
N GLU A 23 8.68 14.60 -1.75
CA GLU A 23 9.84 13.83 -1.28
C GLU A 23 10.76 13.40 -2.44
N ARG A 24 10.69 14.11 -3.58
CA ARG A 24 11.55 13.92 -4.76
C ARG A 24 11.42 12.52 -5.39
N GLY A 25 10.29 11.87 -5.25
CA GLY A 25 10.01 10.57 -5.87
C GLY A 25 9.59 10.67 -7.34
N CYS A 26 9.14 11.82 -7.81
CA CYS A 26 8.82 12.07 -9.21
C CYS A 26 8.88 13.55 -9.57
N GLU A 27 8.86 13.84 -10.88
CA GLU A 27 8.74 15.19 -11.45
C GLU A 27 7.61 15.19 -12.49
N ILE A 28 6.70 16.16 -12.40
CA ILE A 28 5.56 16.26 -13.33
C ILE A 28 6.00 16.37 -14.79
N GLY A 29 7.14 17.03 -15.05
CA GLY A 29 7.69 17.16 -16.39
C GLY A 29 8.15 15.80 -16.95
N GLU A 30 8.81 14.97 -16.14
CA GLU A 30 9.24 13.62 -16.52
C GLU A 30 8.03 12.71 -16.76
N ILE A 31 7.00 12.79 -15.92
CA ILE A 31 5.75 12.06 -16.10
C ILE A 31 5.10 12.42 -17.44
N LYS A 32 4.89 13.71 -17.71
CA LYS A 32 4.24 14.18 -18.94
C LYS A 32 5.03 13.79 -20.20
N THR A 33 6.34 13.95 -20.18
CA THR A 33 7.18 13.61 -21.34
C THR A 33 7.26 12.10 -21.58
N THR A 34 7.21 11.28 -20.53
CA THR A 34 7.16 9.82 -20.67
C THR A 34 5.79 9.38 -21.19
N ALA A 35 4.71 9.82 -20.56
CA ALA A 35 3.35 9.47 -20.96
C ALA A 35 3.03 9.85 -22.42
N ALA A 36 3.55 11.01 -22.90
CA ALA A 36 3.32 11.45 -24.26
C ALA A 36 3.92 10.55 -25.36
N ARG A 37 4.84 9.64 -24.99
CA ARG A 37 5.43 8.67 -25.95
C ARG A 37 4.68 7.34 -25.99
N ILE A 38 3.69 7.16 -25.10
CA ILE A 38 2.97 5.91 -24.96
C ILE A 38 1.65 5.99 -25.77
N PRO A 39 1.45 5.14 -26.78
CA PRO A 39 0.16 5.04 -27.45
C PRO A 39 -0.94 4.55 -26.51
N GLU A 40 -2.16 5.08 -26.66
CA GLU A 40 -3.34 4.71 -25.89
C GLU A 40 -3.53 3.19 -25.83
N GLY A 41 -3.71 2.62 -24.64
CA GLY A 41 -3.95 1.19 -24.42
C GLY A 41 -2.76 0.26 -24.67
N ASN A 42 -1.59 0.75 -25.08
CA ASN A 42 -0.43 -0.08 -25.37
C ASN A 42 0.41 -0.36 -24.11
N ARG A 43 0.17 -1.51 -23.48
CA ARG A 43 0.87 -1.94 -22.26
C ARG A 43 2.35 -2.25 -22.44
N ASP A 44 2.75 -2.74 -23.63
CA ASP A 44 4.16 -3.01 -23.93
C ASP A 44 4.93 -1.70 -24.06
N ALA A 45 4.39 -0.71 -24.75
CA ALA A 45 4.95 0.64 -24.80
C ALA A 45 4.98 1.30 -23.41
N TRP A 46 3.94 1.10 -22.59
CA TRP A 46 3.93 1.54 -21.21
C TRP A 46 5.16 1.04 -20.43
N TYR A 47 5.37 -0.27 -20.44
CA TYR A 47 6.52 -0.87 -19.77
C TYR A 47 7.85 -0.34 -20.32
N GLN A 48 7.99 -0.27 -21.63
CA GLN A 48 9.22 0.18 -22.29
C GLN A 48 9.56 1.63 -21.98
N GLU A 49 8.59 2.55 -22.10
CA GLU A 49 8.83 3.99 -21.92
C GLU A 49 9.11 4.38 -20.47
N TRP A 50 8.37 3.80 -19.53
CA TRP A 50 8.65 4.04 -18.11
C TRP A 50 9.98 3.42 -17.68
N THR A 51 10.31 2.23 -18.17
CA THR A 51 11.61 1.58 -17.94
C THR A 51 12.74 2.42 -18.52
N ALA A 52 12.62 2.91 -19.75
CA ALA A 52 13.64 3.75 -20.40
C ALA A 52 13.85 5.08 -19.64
N THR A 53 12.78 5.69 -19.13
CA THR A 53 12.90 6.89 -18.30
C THR A 53 13.65 6.58 -17.00
N ALA A 54 13.34 5.47 -16.33
CA ALA A 54 14.01 5.06 -15.11
C ALA A 54 15.49 4.67 -15.37
N ASP A 55 15.79 3.97 -16.45
CA ASP A 55 17.15 3.59 -16.87
C ASP A 55 18.03 4.82 -17.10
N ARG A 56 17.49 5.85 -17.78
CA ARG A 56 18.19 7.13 -17.98
C ARG A 56 18.55 7.79 -16.66
N LEU A 57 17.60 7.86 -15.72
CA LEU A 57 17.81 8.47 -14.41
C LEU A 57 18.81 7.66 -13.56
N SER A 58 18.76 6.34 -13.62
CA SER A 58 19.73 5.47 -12.95
C SER A 58 21.15 5.70 -13.48
N ALA A 59 21.33 5.79 -14.82
CA ALA A 59 22.63 6.08 -15.41
C ALA A 59 23.15 7.47 -15.01
N GLU A 60 22.29 8.47 -14.95
CA GLU A 60 22.63 9.81 -14.49
C GLU A 60 22.99 9.81 -13.00
N ALA A 61 22.31 9.01 -12.17
CA ALA A 61 22.63 8.83 -10.76
C ALA A 61 24.04 8.22 -10.56
N GLU A 62 24.40 7.20 -11.36
CA GLU A 62 25.76 6.63 -11.36
C GLU A 62 26.82 7.69 -11.70
N ALA A 63 26.57 8.50 -12.73
CA ALA A 63 27.47 9.57 -13.10
C ALA A 63 27.60 10.63 -12.00
N CYS A 64 26.51 10.94 -11.28
CA CYS A 64 26.54 11.82 -10.10
C CYS A 64 27.32 11.20 -8.95
N TRP A 65 27.12 9.92 -8.68
CA TRP A 65 27.86 9.18 -7.66
C TRP A 65 29.36 9.17 -7.94
N ALA A 66 29.75 8.88 -9.20
CA ALA A 66 31.16 8.84 -9.61
C ALA A 66 31.91 10.16 -9.38
N ARG A 67 31.22 11.31 -9.44
CA ARG A 67 31.78 12.64 -9.13
C ARG A 67 31.47 13.14 -7.72
N SER A 68 31.05 12.25 -6.80
CA SER A 68 30.76 12.54 -5.39
C SER A 68 29.56 13.50 -5.17
N ALA A 69 28.69 13.68 -6.15
CA ALA A 69 27.48 14.47 -6.05
C ALA A 69 26.35 13.66 -5.37
N ARG A 70 26.54 13.32 -4.07
CA ARG A 70 25.71 12.39 -3.31
C ARG A 70 24.22 12.74 -3.30
N VAL A 71 23.87 14.01 -3.07
CA VAL A 71 22.47 14.46 -3.01
C VAL A 71 21.79 14.28 -4.37
N SER A 72 22.47 14.67 -5.46
CA SER A 72 21.92 14.49 -6.82
C SER A 72 21.76 13.01 -7.16
N ALA A 73 22.75 12.16 -6.81
CA ALA A 73 22.66 10.72 -7.02
C ALA A 73 21.47 10.11 -6.27
N ARG A 74 21.29 10.46 -4.97
CA ARG A 74 20.16 10.01 -4.17
C ARG A 74 18.82 10.37 -4.80
N ASP A 75 18.64 11.65 -5.16
CA ASP A 75 17.36 12.15 -5.68
C ASP A 75 17.03 11.55 -7.06
N LEU A 76 18.05 11.27 -7.88
CA LEU A 76 17.89 10.56 -9.16
C LEU A 76 17.51 9.09 -8.95
N TYR A 77 18.16 8.37 -8.02
CA TYR A 77 17.78 7.00 -7.68
C TYR A 77 16.37 6.89 -7.11
N MET A 78 15.92 7.86 -6.30
CA MET A 78 14.55 7.91 -5.80
C MET A 78 13.52 7.97 -6.94
N ARG A 79 13.74 8.88 -7.91
CA ARG A 79 12.87 8.97 -9.10
C ARG A 79 12.94 7.72 -9.96
N ALA A 80 14.15 7.18 -10.18
CA ALA A 80 14.31 5.95 -10.95
C ALA A 80 13.52 4.80 -10.32
N SER A 81 13.59 4.62 -8.99
CA SER A 81 12.81 3.62 -8.26
C SER A 81 11.31 3.79 -8.49
N THR A 82 10.78 5.00 -8.35
CA THR A 82 9.35 5.28 -8.59
C THR A 82 8.94 4.99 -10.04
N TYR A 83 9.77 5.31 -11.03
CA TYR A 83 9.42 5.05 -12.44
C TYR A 83 9.59 3.58 -12.83
N TYR A 84 10.53 2.83 -12.24
CA TYR A 84 10.51 1.37 -12.34
C TYR A 84 9.22 0.80 -11.76
N ARG A 85 8.78 1.27 -10.56
CA ARG A 85 7.49 0.87 -9.99
C ARG A 85 6.31 1.18 -10.93
N THR A 86 6.33 2.32 -11.62
CA THR A 86 5.28 2.72 -12.57
C THR A 86 5.25 1.80 -13.79
N SER A 87 6.38 1.20 -14.19
CA SER A 87 6.49 0.50 -15.48
C SER A 87 5.67 -0.79 -15.57
N TYR A 88 5.53 -1.57 -14.49
CA TYR A 88 5.07 -2.96 -14.58
C TYR A 88 3.65 -3.27 -14.09
N PRO A 89 2.88 -2.39 -13.41
CA PRO A 89 1.57 -2.79 -12.86
C PRO A 89 0.52 -3.19 -13.89
N LEU A 90 0.63 -2.69 -15.12
CA LEU A 90 -0.29 -3.06 -16.19
C LEU A 90 -0.02 -4.46 -16.77
N LEU A 91 1.08 -5.11 -16.32
CA LEU A 91 1.46 -6.48 -16.67
C LEU A 91 1.11 -7.52 -15.60
N TYR A 92 0.41 -7.12 -14.53
CA TYR A 92 -0.01 -8.05 -13.49
C TYR A 92 -0.87 -9.18 -14.02
N GLY A 93 -0.71 -10.37 -13.43
CA GLY A 93 -1.48 -11.55 -13.76
C GLY A 93 -0.80 -12.84 -13.31
N SER A 94 -1.51 -13.96 -13.48
CA SER A 94 -1.00 -15.30 -13.22
C SER A 94 -0.93 -16.06 -14.57
N PRO A 95 0.24 -16.64 -14.93
CA PRO A 95 1.51 -16.56 -14.23
C PRO A 95 2.12 -15.15 -14.25
N THR A 96 2.97 -14.84 -13.26
CA THR A 96 3.63 -13.52 -13.17
C THR A 96 4.53 -13.29 -14.39
N ASP A 97 4.29 -12.21 -15.13
CA ASP A 97 5.13 -11.81 -16.28
C ASP A 97 6.58 -11.58 -15.80
N PRO A 98 7.59 -12.15 -16.51
CA PRO A 98 9.00 -11.94 -16.17
C PRO A 98 9.41 -10.47 -16.07
N ARG A 99 8.76 -9.57 -16.83
CA ARG A 99 9.00 -8.13 -16.78
C ARG A 99 8.57 -7.49 -15.46
N VAL A 100 7.54 -8.02 -14.80
CA VAL A 100 7.14 -7.59 -13.45
C VAL A 100 8.26 -7.89 -12.47
N LYS A 101 8.82 -9.10 -12.50
CA LYS A 101 9.96 -9.49 -11.66
C LYS A 101 11.20 -8.63 -11.93
N ALA A 102 11.52 -8.40 -13.20
CA ALA A 102 12.65 -7.56 -13.59
C ALA A 102 12.47 -6.09 -13.20
N GLY A 103 11.27 -5.53 -13.39
CA GLY A 103 10.93 -4.16 -13.00
C GLY A 103 11.04 -3.96 -11.49
N TYR A 104 10.48 -4.88 -10.71
CA TYR A 104 10.60 -4.87 -9.25
C TYR A 104 12.06 -4.95 -8.78
N ALA A 105 12.87 -5.82 -9.38
CA ALA A 105 14.28 -5.93 -9.01
C ALA A 105 15.03 -4.60 -9.20
N ARG A 106 14.78 -3.89 -10.30
CA ARG A 106 15.36 -2.57 -10.58
C ARG A 106 14.82 -1.48 -9.64
N GLU A 107 13.52 -1.50 -9.34
CA GLU A 107 12.90 -0.61 -8.33
C GLU A 107 13.62 -0.76 -6.99
N ALA A 108 13.74 -2.00 -6.50
CA ALA A 108 14.35 -2.31 -5.21
C ALA A 108 15.85 -1.93 -5.19
N GLU A 109 16.59 -2.18 -6.26
CA GLU A 109 17.99 -1.80 -6.37
C GLU A 109 18.18 -0.27 -6.35
N ALA A 110 17.40 0.47 -7.16
CA ALA A 110 17.47 1.92 -7.20
C ALA A 110 17.14 2.53 -5.83
N PHE A 111 16.09 2.03 -5.16
CA PHE A 111 15.75 2.47 -3.80
C PHE A 111 16.88 2.17 -2.80
N ALA A 112 17.47 0.96 -2.84
CA ALA A 112 18.56 0.59 -1.93
C ALA A 112 19.78 1.51 -2.09
N ARG A 113 20.13 1.88 -3.32
CA ARG A 113 21.19 2.85 -3.60
C ARG A 113 20.86 4.23 -3.04
N ALA A 114 19.62 4.70 -3.23
CA ALA A 114 19.17 5.96 -2.64
C ALA A 114 19.19 5.91 -1.11
N ALA A 115 18.69 4.84 -0.50
CA ALA A 115 18.59 4.64 0.94
C ALA A 115 19.95 4.75 1.65
N ALA A 116 21.02 4.22 1.02
CA ALA A 116 22.39 4.32 1.52
C ALA A 116 22.96 5.75 1.47
N LEU A 117 22.36 6.65 0.71
CA LEU A 117 22.80 8.04 0.53
C LEU A 117 22.08 9.05 1.44
N PHE A 118 21.08 8.62 2.21
CA PHE A 118 20.47 9.45 3.24
C PHE A 118 21.43 9.65 4.42
N ASP A 119 21.15 10.64 5.26
CA ASP A 119 21.89 10.92 6.48
C ASP A 119 20.88 11.17 7.63
N PRO A 120 20.76 10.24 8.60
CA PRO A 120 21.40 8.92 8.61
C PRO A 120 20.89 7.99 7.48
N PRO A 121 21.68 6.98 7.07
CA PRO A 121 21.23 6.01 6.07
C PRO A 121 19.97 5.26 6.52
N ILE A 122 19.09 4.97 5.56
CA ILE A 122 17.93 4.10 5.80
C ILE A 122 18.43 2.66 5.76
N ALA A 123 18.20 1.91 6.85
CA ALA A 123 18.76 0.57 7.00
C ALA A 123 17.84 -0.50 6.40
N PRO A 124 18.32 -1.35 5.47
CA PRO A 124 17.57 -2.53 5.04
C PRO A 124 17.48 -3.53 6.19
N VAL A 125 16.32 -4.20 6.30
CA VAL A 125 16.09 -5.24 7.29
C VAL A 125 15.51 -6.49 6.64
N ALA A 126 15.80 -7.66 7.25
CA ALA A 126 15.27 -8.96 6.87
C ALA A 126 14.60 -9.58 8.10
N ILE A 127 13.27 -9.56 8.13
CA ILE A 127 12.49 -9.99 9.29
C ILE A 127 12.22 -11.50 9.16
N PRO A 128 12.64 -12.36 10.11
CA PRO A 128 12.37 -13.80 10.06
C PRO A 128 10.87 -14.10 10.08
N PHE A 129 10.41 -14.95 9.16
CA PHE A 129 9.00 -15.31 9.03
C PHE A 129 8.84 -16.69 8.38
N GLU A 130 8.28 -17.66 9.08
CA GLU A 130 7.87 -18.98 8.56
C GLU A 130 8.89 -19.64 7.59
N GLY A 131 10.19 -19.63 7.94
CA GLY A 131 11.27 -20.21 7.12
C GLY A 131 11.76 -19.34 5.96
N MET A 132 11.23 -18.13 5.83
CA MET A 132 11.67 -17.10 4.89
C MET A 132 11.98 -15.77 5.61
N THR A 133 12.23 -14.70 4.87
CA THR A 133 12.39 -13.36 5.42
C THR A 133 11.45 -12.38 4.73
N LEU A 134 10.81 -11.51 5.52
CA LEU A 134 10.09 -10.35 5.00
C LEU A 134 11.09 -9.20 4.82
N PRO A 135 11.19 -8.61 3.62
CA PRO A 135 12.06 -7.46 3.39
C PRO A 135 11.43 -6.20 3.98
N GLY A 136 12.27 -5.32 4.50
CA GLY A 136 11.80 -4.06 5.07
C GLY A 136 12.90 -3.02 5.15
N TRP A 137 12.53 -1.85 5.66
CA TRP A 137 13.41 -0.71 5.88
C TRP A 137 13.17 -0.12 7.26
N PHE A 138 14.26 0.16 7.97
CA PHE A 138 14.22 0.83 9.25
C PHE A 138 14.76 2.26 9.12
N TYR A 139 13.99 3.22 9.64
CA TYR A 139 14.29 4.64 9.68
C TYR A 139 14.52 5.05 11.12
N SER A 140 15.71 5.57 11.41
CA SER A 140 15.97 6.13 12.73
C SER A 140 15.32 7.51 12.88
N GLY A 141 14.49 7.68 13.90
CA GLY A 141 13.91 8.98 14.29
C GLY A 141 14.86 9.87 15.07
N GLY A 142 16.11 9.43 15.26
CA GLY A 142 17.16 10.13 16.02
C GLY A 142 17.69 9.34 17.21
N PRO A 143 18.57 9.93 18.03
CA PRO A 143 19.19 9.26 19.16
C PRO A 143 18.21 9.02 20.33
N GLY A 144 18.55 8.05 21.19
CA GLY A 144 17.78 7.70 22.39
C GLY A 144 16.59 6.79 22.12
N THR A 145 15.80 6.57 23.16
CA THR A 145 14.59 5.73 23.09
C THR A 145 13.43 6.52 22.50
N ARG A 146 12.82 5.99 21.44
CA ARG A 146 11.76 6.66 20.68
C ARG A 146 10.60 5.73 20.36
N PRO A 147 9.38 6.26 20.21
CA PRO A 147 8.26 5.46 19.74
C PRO A 147 8.51 4.98 18.31
N LEU A 148 7.90 3.83 17.99
CA LEU A 148 8.01 3.19 16.69
C LEU A 148 6.66 3.20 15.97
N ILE A 149 6.68 3.50 14.68
CA ILE A 149 5.57 3.20 13.76
C ILE A 149 5.97 2.01 12.90
N ILE A 150 5.19 0.94 12.95
CA ILE A 150 5.27 -0.17 11.98
C ILE A 150 4.26 0.14 10.88
N GLY A 151 4.73 0.23 9.63
CA GLY A 151 3.87 0.43 8.46
C GLY A 151 3.58 -0.90 7.77
N THR A 152 2.29 -1.28 7.69
CA THR A 152 1.83 -2.40 6.86
C THR A 152 1.22 -1.88 5.58
N ASN A 153 1.65 -2.49 4.48
CA ASN A 153 1.38 -2.02 3.12
C ASN A 153 -0.03 -2.39 2.63
N GLY A 154 -0.38 -1.85 1.46
CA GLY A 154 -1.64 -2.13 0.76
C GLY A 154 -1.66 -3.46 0.03
N TYR A 155 -2.57 -3.56 -0.93
CA TYR A 155 -2.94 -4.82 -1.58
C TYR A 155 -1.82 -5.43 -2.43
N ASP A 156 -1.08 -4.65 -3.20
CA ASP A 156 0.01 -5.08 -4.10
C ASP A 156 1.18 -4.10 -4.09
N GLU A 157 1.16 -3.19 -3.12
CA GLU A 157 2.14 -2.11 -3.08
C GLU A 157 3.49 -2.62 -2.59
N THR A 158 4.54 -1.88 -2.88
CA THR A 158 5.92 -2.23 -2.53
C THR A 158 6.40 -1.42 -1.34
N VAL A 159 7.27 -2.01 -0.54
CA VAL A 159 7.85 -1.35 0.63
C VAL A 159 8.57 -0.04 0.27
N GLN A 160 9.08 0.09 -0.96
CA GLN A 160 9.74 1.29 -1.44
C GLN A 160 8.79 2.50 -1.49
N ILE A 161 7.55 2.27 -1.88
CA ILE A 161 6.53 3.34 -1.94
C ILE A 161 6.06 3.78 -0.55
N MET A 162 6.15 2.90 0.45
CA MET A 162 5.87 3.25 1.85
C MET A 162 6.82 4.32 2.40
N HIS A 163 8.00 4.51 1.80
CA HIS A 163 8.89 5.64 2.09
C HIS A 163 8.13 6.97 2.05
N TYR A 164 7.39 7.18 0.97
CA TYR A 164 6.63 8.41 0.74
C TYR A 164 5.29 8.42 1.49
N GLY A 165 4.65 7.24 1.55
CA GLY A 165 3.31 7.08 2.14
C GLY A 165 3.26 7.23 3.65
N HIS A 166 4.36 6.88 4.35
CA HIS A 166 4.40 6.88 5.82
C HIS A 166 5.76 7.29 6.40
N ALA A 167 6.87 6.71 5.90
CA ALA A 167 8.10 6.67 6.66
C ALA A 167 8.74 8.04 6.89
N VAL A 168 8.91 8.84 5.83
CA VAL A 168 9.60 10.14 5.92
C VAL A 168 8.85 11.12 6.82
N ALA A 169 7.53 11.19 6.68
CA ALA A 169 6.72 12.11 7.48
C ALA A 169 6.75 11.76 8.98
N ALA A 170 6.73 10.46 9.31
CA ALA A 170 6.85 10.00 10.69
C ALA A 170 8.27 10.20 11.24
N GLN A 171 9.32 9.90 10.46
CA GLN A 171 10.70 10.11 10.87
C GLN A 171 10.98 11.59 11.21
N ARG A 172 10.45 12.53 10.42
CA ARG A 172 10.58 13.98 10.70
C ARG A 172 9.96 14.41 12.01
N ARG A 173 9.00 13.65 12.54
CA ARG A 173 8.40 13.87 13.87
C ARG A 173 9.14 13.14 14.99
N GLY A 174 10.26 12.49 14.67
CA GLY A 174 11.11 11.81 15.64
C GLY A 174 10.67 10.38 15.97
N TYR A 175 9.80 9.77 15.19
CA TYR A 175 9.48 8.35 15.29
C TYR A 175 10.59 7.50 14.65
N HIS A 176 10.92 6.38 15.27
CA HIS A 176 11.46 5.26 14.50
C HIS A 176 10.37 4.72 13.59
N VAL A 177 10.76 4.26 12.39
CA VAL A 177 9.79 3.66 11.47
C VAL A 177 10.34 2.35 10.92
N LEU A 178 9.49 1.32 10.93
CA LEU A 178 9.74 0.04 10.30
C LEU A 178 8.66 -0.22 9.25
N ILE A 179 9.03 -0.30 8.00
CA ILE A 179 8.13 -0.67 6.89
C ILE A 179 8.57 -2.00 6.30
N PHE A 180 7.62 -2.83 5.87
CA PHE A 180 7.91 -4.17 5.37
C PHE A 180 6.91 -4.62 4.31
N ASP A 181 7.33 -5.56 3.45
CA ASP A 181 6.43 -6.34 2.59
C ASP A 181 6.10 -7.67 3.28
N GLY A 182 4.82 -7.96 3.43
CA GLY A 182 4.31 -9.24 3.89
C GLY A 182 3.77 -10.11 2.75
N PRO A 183 3.18 -11.27 3.04
CA PRO A 183 2.48 -12.11 2.05
C PRO A 183 1.52 -11.30 1.20
N GLY A 184 1.55 -11.48 -0.13
CA GLY A 184 0.72 -10.74 -1.08
C GLY A 184 1.20 -9.33 -1.41
N GLN A 185 2.37 -8.91 -0.93
CA GLN A 185 2.92 -7.55 -1.11
C GLN A 185 4.33 -7.62 -1.69
N GLY A 186 4.71 -6.61 -2.46
CA GLY A 186 6.05 -6.33 -2.98
C GLY A 186 6.87 -7.57 -3.34
N ARG A 187 8.06 -7.69 -2.75
CA ARG A 187 8.96 -8.82 -3.01
C ARG A 187 8.31 -10.17 -2.74
N VAL A 188 7.59 -10.28 -1.63
CA VAL A 188 7.05 -11.56 -1.15
C VAL A 188 6.04 -12.13 -2.16
N LEU A 189 5.24 -11.28 -2.80
CA LEU A 189 4.36 -11.68 -3.90
C LEU A 189 5.10 -11.81 -5.22
N ILE A 190 5.85 -10.78 -5.62
CA ILE A 190 6.39 -10.66 -6.99
C ILE A 190 7.51 -11.67 -7.24
N GLN A 191 8.46 -11.79 -6.32
CA GLN A 191 9.63 -12.65 -6.47
C GLN A 191 9.42 -14.03 -5.88
N ASP A 192 8.86 -14.08 -4.65
CA ASP A 192 8.75 -15.31 -3.88
C ASP A 192 7.43 -16.06 -4.16
N GLY A 193 6.44 -15.39 -4.79
CA GLY A 193 5.17 -16.01 -5.22
C GLY A 193 4.21 -16.35 -4.07
N VAL A 194 4.39 -15.72 -2.89
CA VAL A 194 3.55 -15.98 -1.71
C VAL A 194 2.32 -15.07 -1.73
N PRO A 195 1.11 -15.63 -1.81
CA PRO A 195 -0.12 -14.85 -1.91
C PRO A 195 -0.52 -14.18 -0.60
N MET A 196 -1.48 -13.27 -0.69
CA MET A 196 -2.08 -12.55 0.45
C MET A 196 -2.80 -13.51 1.38
N ARG A 197 -2.65 -13.31 2.70
CA ARG A 197 -3.33 -14.08 3.74
C ARG A 197 -4.15 -13.20 4.67
N ALA A 198 -5.22 -13.75 5.21
CA ALA A 198 -6.17 -12.99 6.02
C ALA A 198 -5.76 -12.83 7.49
N ASP A 199 -5.01 -13.78 8.05
CA ASP A 199 -4.60 -13.90 9.46
C ASP A 199 -3.36 -13.02 9.75
N TRP A 200 -3.49 -11.71 9.52
CA TRP A 200 -2.37 -10.76 9.58
C TRP A 200 -1.74 -10.62 10.97
N GLU A 201 -2.44 -11.04 12.01
CA GLU A 201 -1.89 -11.16 13.36
C GLU A 201 -0.69 -12.13 13.43
N THR A 202 -0.67 -13.14 12.58
CA THR A 202 0.46 -14.09 12.49
C THR A 202 1.66 -13.49 11.78
N VAL A 203 1.42 -12.54 10.87
CA VAL A 203 2.46 -11.81 10.15
C VAL A 203 3.07 -10.70 11.02
N VAL A 204 2.24 -9.93 11.71
CA VAL A 204 2.72 -8.78 12.49
C VAL A 204 3.41 -9.20 13.79
N ARG A 205 3.07 -10.32 14.39
CA ARG A 205 3.73 -10.81 15.61
C ARG A 205 5.24 -10.92 15.47
N PRO A 206 5.80 -11.67 14.48
CA PRO A 206 7.26 -11.72 14.28
C PRO A 206 7.84 -10.36 13.85
N VAL A 207 7.07 -9.49 13.19
CA VAL A 207 7.52 -8.12 12.90
C VAL A 207 7.71 -7.31 14.18
N VAL A 208 6.80 -7.42 15.15
CA VAL A 208 6.94 -6.79 16.48
C VAL A 208 8.10 -7.41 17.26
N ASP A 209 8.25 -8.75 17.22
CA ASP A 209 9.38 -9.44 17.86
C ASP A 209 10.71 -8.90 17.32
N PHE A 210 10.83 -8.77 16.01
CA PHE A 210 12.01 -8.18 15.36
C PHE A 210 12.20 -6.72 15.73
N ALA A 211 11.13 -5.92 15.69
CA ALA A 211 11.17 -4.50 16.02
C ALA A 211 11.72 -4.24 17.42
N LEU A 212 11.40 -5.10 18.39
CA LEU A 212 11.92 -5.02 19.77
C LEU A 212 13.42 -5.31 19.88
N THR A 213 14.05 -5.88 18.85
CA THR A 213 15.51 -6.05 18.80
C THR A 213 16.25 -4.85 18.25
N LEU A 214 15.51 -3.90 17.63
CA LEU A 214 16.11 -2.72 17.02
C LEU A 214 16.54 -1.70 18.09
N PRO A 215 17.68 -1.02 17.89
CA PRO A 215 18.20 -0.08 18.88
C PRO A 215 17.27 1.12 19.05
N GLY A 216 17.04 1.50 20.30
CA GLY A 216 16.29 2.71 20.65
C GLY A 216 14.77 2.62 20.48
N VAL A 217 14.20 1.46 20.15
CA VAL A 217 12.75 1.28 20.10
C VAL A 217 12.16 1.27 21.51
N ASP A 218 11.12 2.08 21.72
CA ASP A 218 10.35 2.08 22.95
C ASP A 218 9.28 0.99 22.91
N PRO A 219 9.40 -0.07 23.72
CA PRO A 219 8.45 -1.18 23.70
C PRO A 219 7.04 -0.82 24.14
N ALA A 220 6.88 0.29 24.87
CA ALA A 220 5.58 0.77 25.33
C ALA A 220 4.87 1.68 24.32
N ARG A 221 5.56 2.11 23.26
CA ARG A 221 5.02 3.08 22.29
C ARG A 221 5.24 2.57 20.84
N ILE A 222 4.62 1.43 20.52
CA ILE A 222 4.62 0.84 19.17
C ILE A 222 3.24 1.07 18.56
N ALA A 223 3.18 1.79 17.45
CA ALA A 223 1.98 1.95 16.63
C ALA A 223 2.06 1.05 15.39
N LEU A 224 0.90 0.53 14.96
CA LEU A 224 0.75 -0.11 13.65
C LEU A 224 -0.09 0.80 12.76
N ALA A 225 0.42 1.15 11.59
CA ALA A 225 -0.28 1.96 10.60
C ALA A 225 -0.48 1.15 9.31
N GLY A 226 -1.74 1.03 8.88
CA GLY A 226 -2.10 0.34 7.65
C GLY A 226 -2.50 1.30 6.56
N TRP A 227 -2.01 1.09 5.34
CA TRP A 227 -2.28 1.91 4.16
C TRP A 227 -3.05 1.15 3.10
N SER A 228 -4.11 1.72 2.55
CA SER A 228 -4.98 1.07 1.57
C SER A 228 -5.56 -0.23 2.14
N PHE A 229 -5.35 -1.39 1.54
CA PHE A 229 -5.78 -2.66 2.14
C PHE A 229 -5.11 -2.95 3.50
N GLY A 230 -4.01 -2.28 3.80
CA GLY A 230 -3.45 -2.22 5.15
C GLY A 230 -4.44 -1.70 6.20
N GLY A 231 -5.45 -0.93 5.79
CA GLY A 231 -6.55 -0.50 6.64
C GLY A 231 -7.52 -1.62 7.08
N TYR A 232 -7.47 -2.79 6.41
CA TYR A 232 -8.01 -4.06 6.90
C TYR A 232 -6.94 -4.84 7.69
N LEU A 233 -5.74 -4.96 7.14
CA LEU A 233 -4.67 -5.81 7.68
C LEU A 233 -4.21 -5.35 9.07
N ALA A 234 -4.08 -4.05 9.30
CA ALA A 234 -3.64 -3.50 10.57
C ALA A 234 -4.66 -3.71 11.71
N PRO A 235 -5.97 -3.43 11.56
CA PRO A 235 -6.99 -3.82 12.53
C PRO A 235 -7.02 -5.33 12.78
N ARG A 236 -6.90 -6.14 11.74
CA ARG A 236 -6.82 -7.59 11.87
C ARG A 236 -5.64 -8.02 12.74
N ALA A 237 -4.45 -7.46 12.51
CA ALA A 237 -3.27 -7.72 13.31
C ALA A 237 -3.45 -7.27 14.76
N ALA A 238 -3.99 -6.06 15.01
CA ALA A 238 -4.20 -5.52 16.34
C ALA A 238 -5.20 -6.33 17.17
N SER A 239 -6.10 -7.09 16.52
CA SER A 239 -6.99 -8.01 17.23
C SER A 239 -6.23 -9.15 17.93
N GLY A 240 -5.07 -9.55 17.43
CA GLY A 240 -4.23 -10.64 17.94
C GLY A 240 -2.89 -10.21 18.55
N GLU A 241 -2.36 -9.02 18.22
CA GLU A 241 -1.09 -8.50 18.74
C GLU A 241 -1.34 -7.43 19.81
N LYS A 242 -1.13 -7.76 21.06
CA LYS A 242 -1.49 -6.92 22.22
C LYS A 242 -0.41 -5.93 22.67
N ARG A 243 0.78 -6.00 22.08
CA ARG A 243 1.88 -5.06 22.36
C ARG A 243 1.75 -3.74 21.59
N LEU A 244 0.77 -3.65 20.68
CA LEU A 244 0.49 -2.42 19.96
C LEU A 244 -0.17 -1.41 20.89
N ALA A 245 0.44 -0.23 21.01
CA ALA A 245 -0.02 0.87 21.85
C ALA A 245 -0.91 1.87 21.08
N ALA A 246 -0.93 1.83 19.74
CA ALA A 246 -1.83 2.59 18.90
C ALA A 246 -2.03 1.90 17.54
N LEU A 247 -3.16 2.19 16.90
CA LEU A 247 -3.53 1.66 15.59
C LEU A 247 -4.01 2.79 14.68
N ILE A 248 -3.58 2.78 13.42
CA ILE A 248 -4.11 3.66 12.35
C ILE A 248 -4.59 2.78 11.21
N ALA A 249 -5.86 2.90 10.83
CA ALA A 249 -6.48 2.24 9.68
C ALA A 249 -6.79 3.27 8.59
N ASP A 250 -6.03 3.29 7.52
CA ASP A 250 -6.11 4.26 6.42
C ASP A 250 -6.33 3.57 5.07
N PRO A 251 -7.60 3.58 4.56
CA PRO A 251 -8.85 3.90 5.25
C PRO A 251 -9.35 2.75 6.11
N GLY A 252 -10.29 3.03 7.02
CA GLY A 252 -10.98 1.98 7.76
C GLY A 252 -11.78 1.07 6.84
N GLN A 253 -11.58 -0.24 6.97
CA GLN A 253 -12.25 -1.28 6.19
C GLN A 253 -12.97 -2.28 7.10
N TRP A 254 -13.77 -3.14 6.49
CA TRP A 254 -14.58 -4.15 7.17
C TRP A 254 -14.36 -5.53 6.53
N ASP A 255 -15.36 -6.39 6.59
CA ASP A 255 -15.32 -7.70 5.96
C ASP A 255 -15.29 -7.57 4.43
N MET A 256 -14.33 -8.20 3.78
CA MET A 256 -14.13 -8.08 2.33
C MET A 256 -15.33 -8.61 1.54
N ILE A 257 -16.00 -9.67 2.04
CA ILE A 257 -17.19 -10.21 1.40
C ILE A 257 -18.37 -9.20 1.42
N GLU A 258 -18.49 -8.38 2.47
CA GLU A 258 -19.51 -7.34 2.53
C GLU A 258 -19.26 -6.23 1.50
N ALA A 259 -17.99 -5.89 1.26
CA ALA A 259 -17.63 -4.96 0.19
C ALA A 259 -17.99 -5.53 -1.19
N MET A 260 -17.79 -6.82 -1.42
CA MET A 260 -18.20 -7.49 -2.65
C MET A 260 -19.73 -7.52 -2.80
N ARG A 261 -20.46 -7.83 -1.74
CA ARG A 261 -21.94 -7.78 -1.72
C ARG A 261 -22.46 -6.40 -2.09
N ALA A 262 -21.91 -5.37 -1.45
CA ALA A 262 -22.30 -3.98 -1.72
C ALA A 262 -21.97 -3.55 -3.16
N MET A 263 -20.84 -3.99 -3.70
CA MET A 263 -20.46 -3.74 -5.09
C MET A 263 -21.45 -4.44 -6.05
N PHE A 264 -21.75 -5.70 -5.85
CA PHE A 264 -22.66 -6.48 -6.71
C PHE A 264 -24.08 -5.90 -6.73
N LEU A 265 -24.57 -5.46 -5.56
CA LEU A 265 -25.86 -4.75 -5.47
C LEU A 265 -25.86 -3.47 -6.33
N ARG A 266 -24.77 -2.70 -6.32
CA ARG A 266 -24.64 -1.49 -7.16
C ARG A 266 -24.63 -1.81 -8.66
N PHE A 267 -24.14 -2.98 -9.04
CA PHE A 267 -24.18 -3.48 -10.42
C PHE A 267 -25.51 -4.15 -10.78
N GLY A 268 -26.53 -4.07 -9.91
CA GLY A 268 -27.87 -4.58 -10.20
C GLY A 268 -28.04 -6.09 -9.98
N VAL A 269 -27.10 -6.76 -9.31
CA VAL A 269 -27.28 -8.16 -8.90
C VAL A 269 -28.43 -8.23 -7.89
N PRO A 270 -29.40 -9.18 -8.04
CA PRO A 270 -30.49 -9.32 -7.11
C PRO A 270 -30.02 -9.48 -5.66
N SER A 271 -30.74 -8.85 -4.72
CA SER A 271 -30.37 -8.81 -3.29
C SER A 271 -30.18 -10.22 -2.70
N GLU A 272 -31.02 -11.17 -3.09
CA GLU A 272 -30.91 -12.55 -2.57
C GLU A 272 -29.63 -13.24 -3.06
N VAL A 273 -29.23 -13.01 -4.31
CA VAL A 273 -27.99 -13.53 -4.87
C VAL A 273 -26.79 -12.87 -4.17
N ALA A 274 -26.80 -11.54 -4.03
CA ALA A 274 -25.70 -10.82 -3.37
C ALA A 274 -25.52 -11.25 -1.90
N LYS A 275 -26.62 -11.46 -1.15
CA LYS A 275 -26.59 -11.93 0.25
C LYS A 275 -26.04 -13.36 0.37
N ALA A 276 -26.33 -14.22 -0.61
CA ALA A 276 -25.91 -15.62 -0.59
C ALA A 276 -24.45 -15.81 -1.03
N LEU A 277 -23.74 -14.74 -1.48
CA LEU A 277 -22.32 -14.85 -1.84
C LEU A 277 -21.47 -15.40 -0.68
N PRO A 278 -20.53 -16.31 -0.98
CA PRO A 278 -20.17 -16.88 -2.29
C PRO A 278 -20.93 -18.17 -2.65
N ASP A 279 -21.90 -18.60 -1.83
CA ASP A 279 -22.60 -19.88 -1.94
C ASP A 279 -23.80 -19.78 -2.93
N VAL A 280 -23.50 -19.38 -4.15
CA VAL A 280 -24.46 -19.23 -5.25
C VAL A 280 -24.00 -20.02 -6.47
N ASP A 281 -24.96 -20.40 -7.32
CA ASP A 281 -24.63 -21.00 -8.60
C ASP A 281 -23.82 -20.00 -9.45
N GLU A 282 -22.69 -20.44 -10.00
CA GLU A 282 -21.81 -19.61 -10.81
C GLU A 282 -22.54 -19.02 -12.03
N SER A 283 -23.50 -19.73 -12.59
CA SER A 283 -24.31 -19.24 -13.69
C SER A 283 -25.11 -17.98 -13.34
N ALA A 284 -25.49 -17.80 -12.08
CA ALA A 284 -26.14 -16.59 -11.59
C ALA A 284 -25.20 -15.38 -11.52
N LEU A 285 -23.90 -15.63 -11.45
CA LEU A 285 -22.86 -14.60 -11.40
C LEU A 285 -22.24 -14.28 -12.76
N GLU A 286 -22.45 -15.11 -13.79
CA GLU A 286 -21.82 -14.92 -15.09
C GLU A 286 -22.11 -13.54 -15.73
N PRO A 287 -23.31 -12.94 -15.63
CA PRO A 287 -23.55 -11.60 -16.16
C PRO A 287 -22.62 -10.53 -15.54
N ILE A 288 -22.41 -10.58 -14.21
CA ILE A 288 -21.51 -9.63 -13.52
C ILE A 288 -20.04 -9.97 -13.79
N PHE A 289 -19.67 -11.24 -13.86
CA PHE A 289 -18.30 -11.65 -14.23
C PHE A 289 -17.95 -11.22 -15.66
N ALA A 290 -18.90 -11.33 -16.59
CA ALA A 290 -18.72 -10.81 -17.94
C ALA A 290 -18.56 -9.28 -17.97
N ALA A 291 -19.31 -8.56 -17.13
CA ALA A 291 -19.15 -7.11 -16.98
C ALA A 291 -17.75 -6.74 -16.41
N ILE A 292 -17.31 -7.45 -15.37
CA ILE A 292 -15.97 -7.27 -14.78
C ILE A 292 -14.88 -7.50 -15.83
N ARG A 293 -15.01 -8.54 -16.66
CA ARG A 293 -14.01 -8.85 -17.71
C ARG A 293 -13.98 -7.80 -18.84
N ARG A 294 -15.09 -7.12 -19.12
CA ARG A 294 -15.20 -6.11 -20.19
C ARG A 294 -14.74 -4.71 -19.76
N ASP A 295 -14.98 -4.34 -18.52
CA ASP A 295 -14.56 -3.03 -18.00
C ASP A 295 -13.06 -3.04 -17.73
N PRO A 296 -12.26 -2.14 -18.33
CA PRO A 296 -10.79 -2.14 -18.18
C PRO A 296 -10.33 -2.01 -16.73
N GLN A 297 -11.00 -1.18 -15.93
CA GLN A 297 -10.64 -0.91 -14.54
C GLN A 297 -11.00 -2.09 -13.63
N LEU A 298 -12.19 -2.67 -13.80
CA LEU A 298 -12.61 -3.85 -13.04
C LEU A 298 -11.80 -5.08 -13.44
N ASN A 299 -11.52 -5.26 -14.74
CA ASN A 299 -10.68 -6.35 -15.22
C ASN A 299 -9.28 -6.26 -14.61
N TRP A 300 -8.66 -5.09 -14.68
CA TRP A 300 -7.35 -4.91 -14.05
C TRP A 300 -7.41 -5.17 -12.54
N SER A 301 -8.44 -4.64 -11.85
CA SER A 301 -8.54 -4.74 -10.39
C SER A 301 -8.81 -6.16 -9.89
N PHE A 302 -9.72 -6.89 -10.53
CA PHE A 302 -10.18 -8.20 -10.05
C PHE A 302 -9.52 -9.36 -10.78
N VAL A 303 -9.43 -9.31 -12.13
CA VAL A 303 -8.92 -10.44 -12.90
C VAL A 303 -7.40 -10.43 -12.92
N GLN A 304 -6.78 -9.33 -13.31
CA GLN A 304 -5.32 -9.30 -13.43
C GLN A 304 -4.64 -9.23 -12.06
N ARG A 305 -5.05 -8.29 -11.23
CA ARG A 305 -4.43 -8.06 -9.91
C ARG A 305 -5.02 -8.95 -8.83
N GLY A 306 -6.36 -8.99 -8.71
CA GLY A 306 -7.04 -9.66 -7.60
C GLY A 306 -6.78 -11.16 -7.54
N LEU A 307 -6.94 -11.86 -8.67
CA LEU A 307 -6.68 -13.31 -8.73
C LEU A 307 -5.22 -13.61 -8.40
N TRP A 308 -4.29 -12.83 -8.97
CA TRP A 308 -2.86 -12.98 -8.75
C TRP A 308 -2.44 -12.75 -7.29
N VAL A 309 -2.93 -11.67 -6.66
CA VAL A 309 -2.60 -11.35 -5.26
C VAL A 309 -3.07 -12.43 -4.29
N HIS A 310 -4.24 -13.02 -4.55
CA HIS A 310 -4.78 -14.10 -3.71
C HIS A 310 -4.36 -15.51 -4.14
N GLY A 311 -3.64 -15.66 -5.24
CA GLY A 311 -3.19 -16.97 -5.75
C GLY A 311 -4.35 -17.88 -6.13
N VAL A 312 -5.39 -17.33 -6.76
CA VAL A 312 -6.57 -18.06 -7.23
C VAL A 312 -6.79 -17.82 -8.73
N ASP A 313 -7.49 -18.75 -9.40
CA ASP A 313 -7.60 -18.76 -10.84
C ASP A 313 -8.94 -18.20 -11.36
N THR A 314 -9.99 -18.20 -10.51
CA THR A 314 -11.34 -17.80 -10.93
C THR A 314 -11.92 -16.71 -10.03
N LEU A 315 -12.88 -15.91 -10.57
CA LEU A 315 -13.62 -14.93 -9.78
C LEU A 315 -14.47 -15.58 -8.69
N THR A 316 -14.92 -16.81 -8.91
CA THR A 316 -15.64 -17.61 -7.90
C THR A 316 -14.73 -17.95 -6.73
N ASP A 317 -13.50 -18.40 -7.00
CA ASP A 317 -12.52 -18.67 -5.94
C ASP A 317 -12.09 -17.40 -5.22
N TYR A 318 -11.97 -16.29 -5.95
CA TYR A 318 -11.74 -14.97 -5.35
C TYR A 318 -12.83 -14.60 -4.34
N LEU A 319 -14.12 -14.79 -4.68
CA LEU A 319 -15.22 -14.55 -3.74
C LEU A 319 -15.15 -15.47 -2.51
N ARG A 320 -14.75 -16.73 -2.68
CA ARG A 320 -14.55 -17.67 -1.57
C ARG A 320 -13.43 -17.22 -0.63
N VAL A 321 -12.32 -16.75 -1.19
CA VAL A 321 -11.20 -16.21 -0.39
C VAL A 321 -11.62 -14.97 0.40
N CYS A 322 -12.50 -14.10 -0.17
CA CYS A 322 -12.99 -12.91 0.52
C CYS A 322 -13.62 -13.20 1.89
N ILE A 323 -14.17 -14.41 2.11
CA ILE A 323 -14.79 -14.80 3.40
C ILE A 323 -13.75 -14.80 4.54
N ALA A 324 -12.51 -15.17 4.26
CA ALA A 324 -11.47 -15.23 5.27
C ALA A 324 -11.04 -13.84 5.77
N PHE A 325 -11.23 -12.81 4.95
CA PHE A 325 -10.87 -11.43 5.29
C PHE A 325 -11.99 -10.76 6.08
N ARG A 326 -12.08 -11.08 7.38
CA ARG A 326 -13.15 -10.65 8.30
C ARG A 326 -12.57 -9.91 9.50
N LEU A 327 -13.26 -8.84 9.90
CA LEU A 327 -13.04 -8.10 11.16
C LEU A 327 -14.23 -8.25 12.11
N SER A 328 -15.42 -8.56 11.61
CA SER A 328 -16.67 -8.61 12.37
C SER A 328 -16.60 -9.51 13.60
N ASP A 329 -15.87 -10.62 13.54
CA ASP A 329 -15.69 -11.57 14.63
C ASP A 329 -14.48 -11.30 15.54
N ARG A 330 -13.69 -10.25 15.25
CA ARG A 330 -12.41 -9.97 15.92
C ARG A 330 -12.24 -8.54 16.41
N VAL A 331 -13.03 -7.60 15.89
CA VAL A 331 -12.91 -6.17 16.20
C VAL A 331 -12.97 -5.85 17.69
N GLY A 332 -13.79 -6.58 18.44
CA GLY A 332 -13.91 -6.43 19.91
C GLY A 332 -12.65 -6.80 20.69
N ALA A 333 -11.69 -7.49 20.05
CA ALA A 333 -10.40 -7.80 20.65
C ALA A 333 -9.34 -6.69 20.47
N ILE A 334 -9.61 -5.65 19.69
CA ILE A 334 -8.71 -4.49 19.54
C ILE A 334 -8.82 -3.64 20.80
N SER A 335 -7.71 -3.44 21.51
CA SER A 335 -7.69 -2.76 22.81
C SER A 335 -6.95 -1.41 22.82
N CYS A 336 -6.05 -1.19 21.85
CA CYS A 336 -5.30 0.07 21.78
C CYS A 336 -6.13 1.21 21.18
N PRO A 337 -5.81 2.48 21.48
CA PRO A 337 -6.38 3.63 20.80
C PRO A 337 -6.28 3.49 19.30
N THR A 338 -7.39 3.71 18.59
CA THR A 338 -7.50 3.46 17.15
C THR A 338 -7.97 4.70 16.39
N LEU A 339 -7.17 5.13 15.43
CA LEU A 339 -7.56 6.11 14.42
C LEU A 339 -8.07 5.40 13.17
N ILE A 340 -9.21 5.84 12.68
CA ILE A 340 -9.79 5.42 11.42
C ILE A 340 -9.86 6.64 10.51
N THR A 341 -9.45 6.50 9.25
CA THR A 341 -9.61 7.54 8.24
C THR A 341 -10.67 7.16 7.21
N ALA A 342 -11.27 8.15 6.58
CA ALA A 342 -12.22 7.97 5.50
C ALA A 342 -12.19 9.17 4.56
N ALA A 343 -11.75 8.98 3.32
CA ALA A 343 -11.82 9.99 2.29
C ALA A 343 -13.19 9.94 1.58
N GLU A 344 -13.71 11.12 1.23
CA GLU A 344 -15.08 11.31 0.74
C GLU A 344 -15.42 10.53 -0.52
N ASN A 345 -14.47 10.45 -1.46
CA ASN A 345 -14.65 9.78 -2.76
C ASN A 345 -14.01 8.37 -2.80
N ASP A 346 -13.53 7.87 -1.66
CA ASP A 346 -12.89 6.56 -1.60
C ASP A 346 -13.91 5.43 -1.41
N PRO A 347 -14.17 4.59 -2.42
CA PRO A 347 -15.10 3.48 -2.27
C PRO A 347 -14.60 2.41 -1.28
N VAL A 348 -13.28 2.35 -1.02
CA VAL A 348 -12.67 1.42 -0.07
C VAL A 348 -12.99 1.83 1.38
N ALA A 349 -13.20 3.13 1.62
CA ALA A 349 -13.60 3.69 2.91
C ALA A 349 -15.09 3.51 3.23
N ALA A 350 -15.88 2.89 2.36
CA ALA A 350 -17.34 2.79 2.52
C ALA A 350 -17.80 2.17 3.85
N PHE A 351 -16.97 1.32 4.44
CA PHE A 351 -17.25 0.65 5.72
C PHE A 351 -16.45 1.23 6.92
N ALA A 352 -15.79 2.38 6.77
CA ALA A 352 -15.04 3.00 7.86
C ALA A 352 -15.93 3.32 9.08
N GLY A 353 -17.19 3.72 8.84
CA GLY A 353 -18.19 3.92 9.89
C GLY A 353 -18.54 2.64 10.65
N HIS A 354 -18.66 1.51 9.95
CA HIS A 354 -18.92 0.20 10.58
C HIS A 354 -17.77 -0.22 11.49
N LEU A 355 -16.52 -0.06 11.03
CA LEU A 355 -15.36 -0.33 11.86
C LEU A 355 -15.35 0.58 13.09
N TYR A 356 -15.61 1.88 12.91
CA TYR A 356 -15.69 2.83 14.01
C TYR A 356 -16.73 2.41 15.04
N ASP A 357 -17.96 2.12 14.62
CA ASP A 357 -19.06 1.77 15.53
C ASP A 357 -18.78 0.48 16.31
N ALA A 358 -18.18 -0.52 15.65
CA ALA A 358 -17.90 -1.83 16.24
C ALA A 358 -16.73 -1.84 17.24
N LEU A 359 -15.80 -0.90 17.17
CA LEU A 359 -14.69 -0.80 18.10
C LEU A 359 -15.17 -0.43 19.51
N THR A 360 -14.61 -1.07 20.53
CA THR A 360 -14.88 -0.79 21.96
C THR A 360 -13.76 -0.07 22.68
N CYS A 361 -12.57 0.01 22.06
CA CYS A 361 -11.43 0.77 22.58
C CYS A 361 -11.59 2.29 22.33
N PRO A 362 -10.72 3.15 22.89
CA PRO A 362 -10.65 4.56 22.51
C PRO A 362 -10.47 4.70 20.98
N LYS A 363 -11.33 5.47 20.34
CA LYS A 363 -11.40 5.54 18.89
C LYS A 363 -11.64 6.94 18.38
N THR A 364 -11.09 7.24 17.21
CA THR A 364 -11.23 8.50 16.48
C THR A 364 -11.51 8.23 15.03
N LEU A 365 -12.46 8.94 14.42
CA LEU A 365 -12.72 8.91 12.98
C LEU A 365 -12.40 10.28 12.40
N ILE A 366 -11.45 10.32 11.46
CA ILE A 366 -11.13 11.52 10.69
C ILE A 366 -11.67 11.34 9.28
N ARG A 367 -12.49 12.31 8.84
CA ARG A 367 -12.98 12.37 7.46
C ARG A 367 -12.19 13.41 6.68
N PHE A 368 -11.84 13.05 5.44
CA PHE A 368 -11.15 13.91 4.50
C PHE A 368 -12.07 14.23 3.32
N THR A 369 -12.11 15.49 2.91
CA THR A 369 -13.07 15.96 1.92
C THR A 369 -12.42 16.29 0.58
N ALA A 370 -13.23 16.25 -0.49
CA ALA A 370 -12.80 16.69 -1.80
C ALA A 370 -12.50 18.22 -1.82
N ALA A 371 -13.20 18.99 -1.02
CA ALA A 371 -12.96 20.44 -0.89
C ALA A 371 -11.58 20.78 -0.30
N GLU A 372 -11.01 19.87 0.52
CA GLU A 372 -9.64 19.99 1.05
C GLU A 372 -8.59 19.42 0.10
N GLY A 373 -8.99 18.87 -1.05
CA GLY A 373 -8.13 18.14 -1.97
C GLY A 373 -7.73 16.75 -1.48
N ALA A 374 -8.29 16.26 -0.38
CA ALA A 374 -7.95 15.00 0.29
C ALA A 374 -9.05 13.93 0.15
N GLY A 375 -9.97 14.08 -0.81
CA GLY A 375 -11.12 13.19 -0.98
C GLY A 375 -10.81 11.87 -1.68
N ASP A 376 -9.63 11.68 -2.24
CA ASP A 376 -9.25 10.50 -3.01
C ASP A 376 -8.76 9.36 -2.11
N HIS A 377 -8.68 8.14 -2.67
CA HIS A 377 -8.21 6.95 -1.97
C HIS A 377 -6.92 7.19 -1.19
N CYS A 378 -6.96 6.98 0.12
CA CYS A 378 -5.84 7.20 1.05
C CYS A 378 -5.27 8.63 0.97
N GLU A 379 -6.09 9.63 0.68
CA GLU A 379 -5.72 11.05 0.60
C GLU A 379 -4.51 11.34 -0.30
N VAL A 380 -4.28 10.50 -1.34
CA VAL A 380 -3.05 10.56 -2.16
C VAL A 380 -2.85 11.90 -2.86
N SER A 381 -3.93 12.64 -3.15
CA SER A 381 -3.84 13.98 -3.76
C SER A 381 -3.42 15.07 -2.77
N ALA A 382 -3.53 14.82 -1.45
CA ALA A 382 -3.15 15.75 -0.38
C ALA A 382 -2.61 15.02 0.86
N ARG A 383 -1.64 14.12 0.66
CA ARG A 383 -1.09 13.27 1.71
C ARG A 383 -0.51 14.05 2.90
N SER A 384 -0.07 15.27 2.68
CA SER A 384 0.38 16.18 3.75
C SER A 384 -0.73 16.52 4.78
N VAL A 385 -1.99 16.61 4.33
CA VAL A 385 -3.15 16.84 5.22
C VAL A 385 -3.40 15.62 6.11
N TYR A 386 -3.26 14.41 5.52
CA TYR A 386 -3.30 13.19 6.31
C TYR A 386 -2.18 13.15 7.36
N PHE A 387 -0.92 13.39 6.96
CA PHE A 387 0.21 13.36 7.91
C PHE A 387 0.04 14.35 9.06
N GLN A 388 -0.48 15.54 8.77
CA GLN A 388 -0.79 16.51 9.81
C GLN A 388 -1.77 15.92 10.83
N ARG A 389 -2.93 15.46 10.39
CA ARG A 389 -4.02 15.04 11.29
C ARG A 389 -3.75 13.70 11.96
N ALA A 390 -3.28 12.72 11.20
CA ALA A 390 -3.03 11.37 11.72
C ALA A 390 -1.86 11.35 12.71
N TYR A 391 -0.79 12.07 12.42
CA TYR A 391 0.36 12.09 13.31
C TYR A 391 0.21 13.07 14.46
N ASP A 392 -0.56 14.16 14.34
CA ASP A 392 -0.96 14.98 15.50
C ASP A 392 -1.81 14.17 16.49
N TRP A 393 -2.70 13.30 15.97
CA TRP A 393 -3.43 12.35 16.80
C TRP A 393 -2.47 11.36 17.50
N LEU A 394 -1.52 10.79 16.78
CA LEU A 394 -0.56 9.82 17.33
C LEU A 394 0.39 10.48 18.34
N ASP A 395 0.86 11.71 18.08
CA ASP A 395 1.68 12.51 19.00
C ASP A 395 0.94 12.71 20.34
N ASN A 396 -0.36 12.99 20.28
CA ASN A 396 -1.18 13.11 21.50
C ASN A 396 -1.32 11.78 22.25
N VAL A 397 -1.52 10.65 21.53
CA VAL A 397 -1.62 9.32 22.14
C VAL A 397 -0.33 8.94 22.86
N PHE A 398 0.83 9.27 22.27
CA PHE A 398 2.14 8.92 22.80
C PHE A 398 2.79 10.01 23.70
N GLY A 399 2.11 11.14 23.90
CA GLY A 399 2.63 12.25 24.71
C GLY A 399 3.88 12.89 24.10
N MET A 400 4.00 12.87 22.78
CA MET A 400 5.06 13.55 22.02
C MET A 400 4.67 15.04 21.93
N ARG A 401 5.48 15.93 22.52
CA ARG A 401 5.30 17.39 22.44
C ARG A 401 6.61 18.06 22.03
#